data_49bcb279b92c0b1d2024ae4376b0400f
#
_entry.id   49bcb279b92c0b1d2024ae4376b0400f
#
_cell.length_a   1.000
_cell.length_b   1.000
_cell.length_c   1.000
_cell.angle_alpha   90.00
_cell.angle_beta   90.00
_cell.angle_gamma   90.00
#
_symmetry.space_group_name_H-M   'P 1'
#
loop_
_entity.id
_entity.type
_entity.pdbx_description
1 polymer ?
#
loop_
_entity_poly.entity_id
_entity_poly.type
_entity_poly.pdbx_seq_one_letter_code
_entity_poly.pdbx_strand_id
1 'polypeptide(L)'
;MSENNSSTKNTHIIISDSTKDRYATFGLISWWKQEIVRNATVMVVGAGALGNEVLKNLALMGVGKIFLLDFDIVEYANLSRSILFRASDNGRKKAVVAAEAIRELNP
;
A
#
# COMPACT_ATOMS: atom_id res chain seq x y z
N MET A 1 -16.19 18.65 -13.16
CA MET A 1 -16.77 18.65 -12.93
C MET A 1 -17.34 18.98 -12.94
N SER A 2 -17.46 18.92 -12.82
CA SER A 2 -18.16 19.05 -12.57
C SER A 2 -18.94 19.23 -12.61
N GLU A 3 -19.26 19.18 -12.40
CA GLU A 3 -20.08 19.26 -12.21
C GLU A 3 -20.72 19.30 -11.94
N ASN A 4 -20.92 19.46 -11.75
CA ASN A 4 -21.64 19.41 -11.22
C ASN A 4 -22.14 19.35 -10.78
N ASN A 5 -22.35 19.30 -10.49
CA ASN A 5 -22.93 19.17 -9.88
C ASN A 5 -23.48 19.09 -9.31
N SER A 6 -23.64 19.19 -8.84
CA SER A 6 -24.28 19.00 -8.21
C SER A 6 -25.03 18.76 -7.92
N SER A 7 -25.44 18.69 -7.54
CA SER A 7 -26.15 18.23 -7.31
C SER A 7 -26.79 17.48 -7.38
N THR A 8 -26.98 17.55 -7.27
CA THR A 8 -27.59 16.65 -7.55
C THR A 8 -27.27 15.64 -7.16
N LYS A 9 -27.64 15.66 -6.51
CA LYS A 9 -27.21 14.69 -6.20
C LYS A 9 -26.82 13.78 -7.01
N ASN A 10 -26.30 13.63 -6.88
CA ASN A 10 -25.74 13.04 -8.01
C ASN A 10 -25.36 11.59 -7.79
N THR A 11 -25.96 10.72 -8.55
CA THR A 11 -25.78 9.28 -8.34
C THR A 11 -24.89 8.63 -9.40
N HIS A 12 -24.06 9.40 -10.06
CA HIS A 12 -23.17 8.84 -11.06
C HIS A 12 -22.08 7.99 -10.43
N ILE A 13 -21.84 6.84 -11.00
CA ILE A 13 -20.66 6.05 -10.69
C ILE A 13 -19.64 6.35 -11.79
N ILE A 14 -18.51 6.91 -11.41
CA ILE A 14 -17.43 7.19 -12.33
C ILE A 14 -16.45 6.03 -12.27
N ILE A 15 -16.28 5.36 -13.39
CA ILE A 15 -15.34 4.24 -13.48
C ILE A 15 -14.13 4.74 -14.23
N SER A 16 -12.98 4.80 -13.53
CA SER A 16 -11.72 5.18 -14.12
C SER A 16 -11.24 4.09 -15.09
N ASP A 17 -10.40 4.48 -16.02
CA ASP A 17 -9.80 3.55 -16.97
C ASP A 17 -8.88 2.57 -16.24
N SER A 18 -9.25 1.30 -16.18
CA SER A 18 -8.50 0.28 -15.46
C SER A 18 -7.14 -0.02 -16.09
N THR A 19 -6.88 0.46 -17.31
CA THR A 19 -5.56 0.30 -17.93
C THR A 19 -4.58 1.39 -17.50
N LYS A 20 -5.06 2.46 -16.85
CA LYS A 20 -4.24 3.62 -16.48
C LYS A 20 -4.25 3.90 -14.98
N ASP A 21 -5.24 3.41 -14.28
CA ASP A 21 -5.40 3.68 -12.85
C ASP A 21 -5.54 2.36 -12.10
N ARG A 22 -4.52 2.03 -11.31
CA ARG A 22 -4.51 0.77 -10.54
C ARG A 22 -5.63 0.69 -9.51
N TYR A 23 -6.24 1.81 -9.16
CA TYR A 23 -7.32 1.85 -8.16
C TYR A 23 -8.71 1.92 -8.80
N ALA A 24 -8.79 1.77 -10.11
CA ALA A 24 -10.04 1.99 -10.85
C ALA A 24 -11.19 1.13 -10.33
N THR A 25 -10.91 -0.14 -10.00
CA THR A 25 -11.95 -1.05 -9.53
C THR A 25 -12.48 -0.68 -8.16
N PHE A 26 -11.72 0.06 -7.36
CA PHE A 26 -12.20 0.52 -6.05
C PHE A 26 -13.34 1.53 -6.19
N GLY A 27 -13.45 2.20 -7.33
CA GLY A 27 -14.55 3.11 -7.60
C GLY A 27 -15.91 2.43 -7.64
N LEU A 28 -15.95 1.11 -7.77
CA LEU A 28 -17.19 0.34 -7.73
C LEU A 28 -17.68 0.09 -6.32
N ILE A 29 -16.86 0.38 -5.30
CA ILE A 29 -17.23 0.20 -3.89
C ILE A 29 -17.77 1.53 -3.39
N SER A 30 -19.05 1.61 -3.11
CA SER A 30 -19.74 2.86 -2.83
C SER A 30 -19.18 3.60 -1.60
N TRP A 31 -18.67 2.87 -0.61
CA TRP A 31 -18.11 3.47 0.60
C TRP A 31 -16.59 3.68 0.54
N TRP A 32 -15.94 3.27 -0.55
CA TRP A 32 -14.49 3.42 -0.69
C TRP A 32 -14.15 4.82 -1.17
N LYS A 33 -13.21 5.46 -0.50
CA LYS A 33 -12.73 6.79 -0.89
C LYS A 33 -11.21 6.75 -0.98
N GLN A 34 -10.72 6.58 -2.20
CA GLN A 34 -9.28 6.45 -2.44
C GLN A 34 -8.50 7.67 -1.97
N GLU A 35 -9.10 8.83 -2.02
CA GLU A 35 -8.43 10.06 -1.59
C GLU A 35 -8.12 10.06 -0.10
N ILE A 36 -9.01 9.51 0.70
CA ILE A 36 -8.78 9.38 2.14
C ILE A 36 -7.60 8.43 2.38
N VAL A 37 -7.55 7.31 1.67
CA VAL A 37 -6.47 6.33 1.79
C VAL A 37 -5.15 6.96 1.35
N ARG A 38 -5.15 7.67 0.23
CA ARG A 38 -3.96 8.33 -0.31
C ARG A 38 -3.39 9.34 0.67
N ASN A 39 -4.23 10.02 1.43
CA ASN A 39 -3.81 11.03 2.38
C ASN A 39 -3.55 10.46 3.78
N ALA A 40 -3.76 9.18 3.98
CA ALA A 40 -3.57 8.55 5.27
C ALA A 40 -2.08 8.37 5.57
N THR A 41 -1.76 8.45 6.86
CA THR A 41 -0.42 8.16 7.38
C THR A 41 -0.56 7.01 8.36
N VAL A 42 0.23 5.97 8.16
CA VAL A 42 0.17 4.75 8.97
C VAL A 42 1.56 4.43 9.50
N MET A 43 1.64 4.03 10.76
CA MET A 43 2.89 3.53 11.33
C MET A 43 2.76 2.01 11.50
N VAL A 44 3.74 1.28 10.97
CA VAL A 44 3.83 -0.16 11.14
C VAL A 44 5.05 -0.47 11.99
N VAL A 45 4.83 -1.13 13.12
CA VAL A 45 5.92 -1.53 14.02
C VAL A 45 6.14 -3.02 13.84
N GLY A 46 7.33 -3.37 13.36
CA GLY A 46 7.69 -4.74 13.08
C GLY A 46 7.50 -5.13 11.63
N ALA A 47 8.55 -5.68 11.02
CA ALA A 47 8.54 -6.14 9.63
C ALA A 47 8.76 -7.65 9.56
N GLY A 48 8.18 -8.40 10.49
CA GLY A 48 8.15 -9.86 10.45
C GLY A 48 7.12 -10.34 9.44
N ALA A 49 6.69 -11.60 9.55
CA ALA A 49 5.77 -12.19 8.58
C ALA A 49 4.46 -11.41 8.50
N LEU A 50 3.85 -11.09 9.64
CA LEU A 50 2.60 -10.34 9.66
C LEU A 50 2.82 -8.91 9.18
N GLY A 51 3.89 -8.25 9.63
CA GLY A 51 4.21 -6.90 9.20
C GLY A 51 4.43 -6.81 7.70
N ASN A 52 5.09 -7.80 7.10
CA ASN A 52 5.28 -7.86 5.66
C ASN A 52 3.94 -7.91 4.90
N GLU A 53 3.01 -8.73 5.37
CA GLU A 53 1.68 -8.82 4.75
C GLU A 53 0.91 -7.51 4.87
N VAL A 54 0.94 -6.88 6.05
CA VAL A 54 0.28 -5.61 6.28
C VAL A 54 0.88 -4.54 5.38
N LEU A 55 2.22 -4.45 5.31
CA LEU A 55 2.89 -3.45 4.47
C LEU A 55 2.55 -3.62 3.00
N LYS A 56 2.57 -4.87 2.52
CA LYS A 56 2.19 -5.15 1.13
C LYS A 56 0.79 -4.63 0.84
N ASN A 57 -0.16 -4.96 1.70
CA ASN A 57 -1.55 -4.56 1.49
C ASN A 57 -1.74 -3.06 1.57
N LEU A 58 -1.10 -2.38 2.54
CA LEU A 58 -1.18 -0.93 2.66
C LEU A 58 -0.61 -0.25 1.42
N ALA A 59 0.52 -0.75 0.91
CA ALA A 59 1.14 -0.18 -0.27
C ALA A 59 0.25 -0.35 -1.51
N LEU A 60 -0.30 -1.53 -1.70
CA LEU A 60 -1.16 -1.80 -2.86
C LEU A 60 -2.48 -1.04 -2.79
N MET A 61 -2.99 -0.77 -1.58
CA MET A 61 -4.19 0.06 -1.41
C MET A 61 -3.94 1.54 -1.67
N GLY A 62 -2.69 1.95 -1.70
CA GLY A 62 -2.35 3.33 -2.00
C GLY A 62 -2.27 4.27 -0.81
N VAL A 63 -1.97 3.74 0.38
CA VAL A 63 -1.72 4.57 1.56
C VAL A 63 -0.57 5.51 1.24
N GLY A 64 -0.77 6.81 1.48
CA GLY A 64 0.16 7.82 1.01
C GLY A 64 1.47 7.88 1.76
N LYS A 65 1.46 7.59 3.06
CA LYS A 65 2.68 7.64 3.87
C LYS A 65 2.68 6.51 4.89
N ILE A 66 3.77 5.76 4.90
CA ILE A 66 3.95 4.66 5.85
C ILE A 66 5.26 4.89 6.60
N PHE A 67 5.16 4.97 7.92
CA PHE A 67 6.33 4.95 8.80
C PHE A 67 6.56 3.51 9.24
N LEU A 68 7.78 3.03 9.04
CA LEU A 68 8.13 1.65 9.34
C LEU A 68 9.21 1.63 10.40
N LEU A 69 8.97 0.89 11.47
CA LEU A 69 9.90 0.80 12.59
C LEU A 69 10.24 -0.66 12.86
N ASP A 70 11.51 -1.02 12.65
CA ASP A 70 12.04 -2.35 12.95
C ASP A 70 13.55 -2.24 13.08
N PHE A 71 14.10 -2.84 14.13
CA PHE A 71 15.54 -2.77 14.42
C PHE A 71 16.30 -4.02 13.97
N ASP A 72 15.61 -5.04 13.50
CA ASP A 72 16.23 -6.30 13.13
C ASP A 72 16.83 -6.26 11.73
N ILE A 73 17.64 -7.29 11.43
CA ILE A 73 18.17 -7.51 10.09
C ILE A 73 17.41 -8.67 9.44
N VAL A 74 17.47 -8.73 8.12
CA VAL A 74 16.92 -9.85 7.36
C VAL A 74 17.85 -11.05 7.51
N GLU A 75 17.28 -12.21 7.79
CA GLU A 75 17.99 -13.48 7.89
C GLU A 75 17.35 -14.51 6.97
N TYR A 76 18.13 -15.51 6.53
CA TYR A 76 17.60 -16.54 5.64
C TYR A 76 16.36 -17.23 6.22
N ALA A 77 16.30 -17.40 7.54
CA ALA A 77 15.15 -18.01 8.20
C ALA A 77 13.86 -17.21 8.00
N ASN A 78 13.97 -15.93 7.71
CA ASN A 78 12.79 -15.06 7.49
C ASN A 78 12.15 -15.27 6.12
N LEU A 79 12.91 -15.76 5.15
CA LEU A 79 12.48 -15.76 3.75
C LEU A 79 11.29 -16.66 3.48
N SER A 80 11.12 -17.69 4.30
CA SER A 80 10.00 -18.64 4.12
C SER A 80 8.64 -18.02 4.41
N ARG A 81 8.60 -16.86 5.07
CA ARG A 81 7.35 -16.25 5.50
C ARG A 81 7.30 -14.73 5.34
N SER A 82 8.28 -14.16 4.64
CA SER A 82 8.38 -12.69 4.50
C SER A 82 8.41 -12.32 3.03
N ILE A 83 7.26 -11.93 2.52
CA ILE A 83 7.06 -11.71 1.09
C ILE A 83 7.92 -10.57 0.51
N LEU A 84 8.30 -9.60 1.32
CA LEU A 84 9.05 -8.43 0.86
C LEU A 84 10.56 -8.67 0.82
N PHE A 85 11.05 -9.77 1.39
CA PHE A 85 12.48 -10.03 1.49
C PHE A 85 12.96 -11.06 0.50
N ARG A 86 14.18 -10.89 0.01
CA ARG A 86 14.83 -11.80 -0.93
C ARG A 86 16.15 -12.29 -0.36
N ALA A 87 16.68 -13.36 -0.91
CA ALA A 87 17.95 -13.93 -0.45
C ALA A 87 19.07 -12.89 -0.48
N SER A 88 19.08 -12.01 -1.49
CA SER A 88 20.08 -10.95 -1.61
C SER A 88 19.99 -9.91 -0.48
N ASP A 89 18.89 -9.90 0.27
CA ASP A 89 18.69 -8.93 1.36
C ASP A 89 19.28 -9.41 2.69
N ASN A 90 19.79 -10.63 2.75
CA ASN A 90 20.33 -11.18 4.00
C ASN A 90 21.38 -10.25 4.60
N GLY A 91 21.22 -9.94 5.88
CA GLY A 91 22.13 -9.06 6.61
C GLY A 91 21.77 -7.59 6.56
N ARG A 92 20.81 -7.20 5.71
CA ARG A 92 20.36 -5.80 5.63
C ARG A 92 19.28 -5.53 6.68
N LYS A 93 19.12 -4.26 7.05
CA LYS A 93 18.07 -3.88 8.01
C LYS A 93 16.68 -4.11 7.42
N LYS A 94 15.81 -4.78 8.16
CA LYS A 94 14.45 -5.08 7.71
C LYS A 94 13.68 -3.85 7.30
N ALA A 95 13.77 -2.76 8.07
CA ALA A 95 13.05 -1.54 7.77
C ALA A 95 13.45 -0.95 6.43
N VAL A 96 14.73 -0.96 6.12
CA VAL A 96 15.25 -0.40 4.86
C VAL A 96 14.79 -1.25 3.68
N VAL A 97 14.95 -2.58 3.79
CA VAL A 97 14.57 -3.48 2.71
C VAL A 97 13.07 -3.44 2.45
N ALA A 98 12.26 -3.44 3.52
CA ALA A 98 10.82 -3.37 3.37
C ALA A 98 10.39 -2.06 2.71
N ALA A 99 11.00 -0.94 3.10
CA ALA A 99 10.68 0.35 2.50
C ALA A 99 11.00 0.38 0.99
N GLU A 100 12.15 -0.20 0.60
CA GLU A 100 12.49 -0.31 -0.81
C GLU A 100 11.49 -1.16 -1.57
N ALA A 101 11.10 -2.29 -1.00
CA ALA A 101 10.18 -3.22 -1.64
C ALA A 101 8.79 -2.62 -1.84
N ILE A 102 8.25 -1.92 -0.84
CA ILE A 102 6.93 -1.33 -0.99
C ILE A 102 6.91 -0.16 -1.97
N ARG A 103 8.04 0.55 -2.14
CA ARG A 103 8.13 1.58 -3.18
C ARG A 103 8.04 0.99 -4.58
N GLU A 104 8.55 -0.23 -4.77
CA GLU A 104 8.42 -0.92 -6.06
C GLU A 104 7.00 -1.39 -6.31
N LEU A 105 6.31 -1.81 -5.25
CA LEU A 105 4.92 -2.25 -5.38
C LEU A 105 3.99 -1.10 -5.75
N ASN A 106 4.24 0.07 -5.18
CA ASN A 106 3.42 1.24 -5.45
C ASN A 106 4.24 2.50 -5.19
N PRO A 107 4.87 3.02 -6.25
CA PRO A 107 5.73 4.21 -6.15
C PRO A 107 4.99 5.47 -5.72
#